data_339416d07db62fd18059d597ae17bc19
#
_entry.id   339416d07db62fd18059d597ae17bc19
#
_cell.length_a   1.000
_cell.length_b   1.000
_cell.length_c   1.000
_cell.angle_alpha   90.00
_cell.angle_beta   90.00
_cell.angle_gamma   90.00
#
_symmetry.space_group_name_H-M   'P 1'
#
loop_
_entity.id
_entity.type
_entity.pdbx_description
1 polymer ?
#
loop_
_entity_poly.entity_id
_entity_poly.type
_entity_poly.pdbx_seq_one_letter_code
_entity_poly.pdbx_strand_id
1 'polypeptide(L)'
;VTDLAHLPADITPQGFIDAIREAMAGETVPATASAQKAVLVLDGDGGGSWTMGFVGGKLQIDEGLAAAPPVRLTSTVDSWRALVVGRIRERMAEAVGKVAFDPRALARVFHDGARVEKINAFAGDLRLILEDTEAGAEYAVTVTLGGGEPNLAAPTTTVRITMADAVALARREDNLQAAFFAGKIRIEGDFNLPMGIMGAMMS
;
A
#
# COMPACT_ATOMS: atom_id res chain seq x y z
N VAL A 1 16.21 -4.23 17.60
CA VAL A 1 15.30 -3.50 16.69
C VAL A 1 15.37 -4.20 15.34
N THR A 2 14.27 -4.80 14.91
CA THR A 2 14.20 -5.51 13.63
C THR A 2 14.39 -4.49 12.48
N ASP A 3 15.42 -4.69 11.68
CA ASP A 3 15.71 -3.84 10.52
C ASP A 3 14.78 -4.25 9.37
N LEU A 4 13.70 -3.51 9.16
CA LEU A 4 12.74 -3.72 8.07
C LEU A 4 13.36 -3.57 6.66
N ALA A 5 14.60 -3.08 6.58
CA ALA A 5 15.35 -3.09 5.33
C ALA A 5 15.96 -4.46 5.01
N HIS A 6 16.04 -5.37 5.97
CA HIS A 6 16.66 -6.70 5.84
C HIS A 6 15.74 -7.80 6.37
N LEU A 7 14.49 -7.80 5.92
CA LEU A 7 13.55 -8.86 6.27
C LEU A 7 13.99 -10.19 5.63
N PRO A 8 13.84 -11.32 6.36
CA PRO A 8 14.09 -12.65 5.81
C PRO A 8 13.21 -12.92 4.59
N ALA A 9 13.74 -13.61 3.57
CA ALA A 9 13.00 -13.92 2.35
C ALA A 9 11.77 -14.82 2.61
N ASP A 10 11.83 -15.61 3.69
CA ASP A 10 10.78 -16.54 4.13
C ASP A 10 9.85 -15.94 5.20
N ILE A 11 9.95 -14.63 5.46
CA ILE A 11 9.08 -13.97 6.44
C ILE A 11 7.60 -14.25 6.15
N THR A 12 6.87 -14.61 7.18
CA THR A 12 5.42 -14.79 7.09
C THR A 12 4.68 -13.45 7.21
N PRO A 13 3.43 -13.33 6.72
CA PRO A 13 2.62 -12.14 6.97
C PRO A 13 2.55 -11.75 8.46
N GLN A 14 2.35 -12.71 9.34
CA GLN A 14 2.35 -12.46 10.79
C GLN A 14 3.71 -11.97 11.29
N GLY A 15 4.81 -12.58 10.86
CA GLY A 15 6.16 -12.15 11.23
C GLY A 15 6.47 -10.72 10.76
N PHE A 16 5.93 -10.32 9.60
CA PHE A 16 6.04 -8.95 9.11
C PHE A 16 5.24 -7.96 9.99
N ILE A 17 4.02 -8.32 10.40
CA ILE A 17 3.23 -7.52 11.34
C ILE A 17 3.96 -7.34 12.67
N ASP A 18 4.57 -8.40 13.19
CA ASP A 18 5.33 -8.35 14.44
C ASP A 18 6.58 -7.47 14.30
N ALA A 19 7.25 -7.53 13.16
CA ALA A 19 8.39 -6.64 12.85
C ALA A 19 7.96 -5.16 12.77
N ILE A 20 6.77 -4.86 12.23
CA ILE A 20 6.20 -3.50 12.25
C ILE A 20 5.91 -3.04 13.69
N ARG A 21 5.29 -3.89 14.51
CA ARG A 21 5.02 -3.59 15.94
C ARG A 21 6.31 -3.24 16.67
N GLU A 22 7.35 -4.05 16.49
CA GLU A 22 8.66 -3.84 17.12
C GLU A 22 9.31 -2.52 16.64
N ALA A 23 9.31 -2.27 15.32
CA ALA A 23 9.90 -1.06 14.75
C ALA A 23 9.20 0.22 15.23
N MET A 24 7.90 0.13 15.52
CA MET A 24 7.07 1.26 15.95
C MET A 24 6.90 1.38 17.47
N ALA A 25 7.44 0.46 18.26
CA ALA A 25 7.22 0.39 19.71
C ALA A 25 7.65 1.67 20.47
N GLY A 26 8.69 2.35 19.97
CA GLY A 26 9.20 3.61 20.53
C GLY A 26 8.65 4.88 19.88
N GLU A 27 7.86 4.75 18.83
CA GLU A 27 7.34 5.89 18.08
C GLU A 27 6.00 6.36 18.65
N THR A 28 5.81 7.66 18.68
CA THR A 28 4.55 8.28 19.08
C THR A 28 4.10 9.27 18.01
N VAL A 29 2.82 9.26 17.69
CA VAL A 29 2.19 10.26 16.84
C VAL A 29 1.46 11.32 17.70
N PRO A 30 1.28 12.55 17.22
CA PRO A 30 0.52 13.56 17.95
C PRO A 30 -0.87 13.05 18.35
N ALA A 31 -1.36 13.50 19.49
CA ALA A 31 -2.72 13.13 19.97
C ALA A 31 -3.83 13.60 19.00
N THR A 32 -3.51 14.55 18.12
CA THR A 32 -4.38 15.00 17.01
C THR A 32 -4.35 14.09 15.80
N ALA A 33 -3.45 13.09 15.80
CA ALA A 33 -3.47 12.09 14.75
C ALA A 33 -4.81 11.35 14.79
N SER A 34 -5.35 11.14 13.61
CA SER A 34 -6.65 10.53 13.43
C SER A 34 -6.75 9.18 14.18
N ALA A 35 -7.85 8.99 14.94
CA ALA A 35 -8.22 7.70 15.51
C ALA A 35 -8.68 6.67 14.45
N GLN A 36 -8.41 6.94 13.18
CA GLN A 36 -8.87 6.11 12.07
C GLN A 36 -8.08 4.81 11.99
N LYS A 37 -8.81 3.78 11.61
CA LYS A 37 -8.27 2.44 11.44
C LYS A 37 -8.10 2.13 9.96
N ALA A 38 -6.98 1.51 9.61
CA ALA A 38 -6.79 0.86 8.33
C ALA A 38 -6.80 -0.66 8.52
N VAL A 39 -7.22 -1.38 7.50
CA VAL A 39 -7.24 -2.84 7.50
C VAL A 39 -6.34 -3.35 6.39
N LEU A 40 -5.51 -4.33 6.69
CA LEU A 40 -4.77 -5.15 5.73
C LEU A 40 -5.40 -6.53 5.67
N VAL A 41 -5.70 -6.99 4.46
CA VAL A 41 -6.15 -8.36 4.19
C VAL A 41 -5.19 -8.99 3.20
N LEU A 42 -4.65 -10.15 3.55
CA LEU A 42 -3.82 -10.97 2.67
C LEU A 42 -4.49 -12.32 2.45
N ASP A 43 -4.97 -12.54 1.24
CA ASP A 43 -5.64 -13.77 0.84
C ASP A 43 -4.63 -14.83 0.41
N GLY A 44 -4.89 -16.09 0.75
CA GLY A 44 -4.08 -17.23 0.40
C GLY A 44 -3.45 -17.94 1.60
N ASP A 45 -2.62 -18.93 1.34
CA ASP A 45 -2.00 -19.75 2.38
C ASP A 45 -1.07 -18.91 3.27
N GLY A 46 -1.25 -19.03 4.59
CA GLY A 46 -0.54 -18.21 5.59
C GLY A 46 -0.97 -16.74 5.61
N GLY A 47 -2.04 -16.39 4.93
CA GLY A 47 -2.63 -15.05 4.94
C GLY A 47 -3.36 -14.74 6.24
N GLY A 48 -4.06 -13.60 6.24
CA GLY A 48 -4.82 -13.15 7.42
C GLY A 48 -5.34 -11.74 7.23
N SER A 49 -5.90 -11.20 8.30
CA SER A 49 -6.37 -9.82 8.34
C SER A 49 -5.91 -9.12 9.62
N TRP A 50 -5.55 -7.85 9.48
CA TRP A 50 -5.08 -7.04 10.60
C TRP A 50 -5.68 -5.64 10.53
N THR A 51 -6.17 -5.19 11.66
CA THR A 51 -6.64 -3.81 11.86
C THR A 51 -5.55 -3.00 12.54
N MET A 52 -5.13 -1.91 11.92
CA MET A 52 -4.10 -1.00 12.45
C MET A 52 -4.67 0.38 12.69
N GLY A 53 -4.23 1.01 13.77
CA GLY A 53 -4.62 2.37 14.12
C GLY A 53 -3.73 2.93 15.21
N PHE A 54 -3.94 4.20 15.58
CA PHE A 54 -3.20 4.83 16.65
C PHE A 54 -4.11 5.07 17.87
N VAL A 55 -3.71 4.54 19.01
CA VAL A 55 -4.40 4.71 20.28
C VAL A 55 -3.45 5.38 21.28
N GLY A 56 -3.84 6.56 21.77
CA GLY A 56 -2.96 7.34 22.64
C GLY A 56 -1.60 7.69 22.00
N GLY A 57 -1.58 7.86 20.68
CA GLY A 57 -0.38 8.18 19.92
C GLY A 57 0.52 6.97 19.61
N LYS A 58 0.16 5.76 20.02
CA LYS A 58 0.94 4.53 19.76
C LYS A 58 0.23 3.66 18.73
N LEU A 59 1.02 3.03 17.86
CA LEU A 59 0.49 2.06 16.89
C LEU A 59 -0.06 0.84 17.63
N GLN A 60 -1.32 0.52 17.36
CA GLN A 60 -1.95 -0.73 17.75
C GLN A 60 -2.29 -1.52 16.48
N ILE A 61 -1.98 -2.81 16.47
CA ILE A 61 -2.34 -3.73 15.40
C ILE A 61 -3.02 -4.93 16.04
N ASP A 62 -4.28 -5.14 15.70
CA ASP A 62 -5.09 -6.26 16.18
C ASP A 62 -5.36 -7.22 15.02
N GLU A 63 -5.42 -8.52 15.29
CA GLU A 63 -5.90 -9.49 14.31
C GLU A 63 -7.39 -9.30 14.06
N GLY A 64 -7.81 -9.51 12.81
CA GLY A 64 -9.20 -9.42 12.38
C GLY A 64 -9.54 -8.13 11.67
N LEU A 65 -10.80 -8.06 11.23
CA LEU A 65 -11.36 -6.97 10.43
C LEU A 65 -12.13 -5.99 11.32
N ALA A 66 -11.77 -4.71 11.28
CA ALA A 66 -12.64 -3.66 11.80
C ALA A 66 -13.88 -3.54 10.91
N ALA A 67 -15.03 -3.23 11.53
CA ALA A 67 -16.24 -2.90 10.78
C ALA A 67 -16.06 -1.59 10.02
N ALA A 68 -16.42 -1.58 8.73
CA ALA A 68 -16.41 -0.41 7.86
C ALA A 68 -15.14 0.47 7.99
N PRO A 69 -13.93 -0.09 7.81
CA PRO A 69 -12.70 0.69 7.94
C PRO A 69 -12.63 1.73 6.81
N PRO A 70 -12.24 2.98 7.10
CA PRO A 70 -12.13 4.01 6.06
C PRO A 70 -11.14 3.66 4.95
N VAL A 71 -10.13 2.83 5.28
CA VAL A 71 -9.15 2.32 4.30
C VAL A 71 -8.97 0.82 4.53
N ARG A 72 -9.13 0.03 3.47
CA ARG A 72 -8.80 -1.39 3.44
C ARG A 72 -7.82 -1.66 2.30
N LEU A 73 -6.74 -2.36 2.59
CA LEU A 73 -5.80 -2.88 1.61
C LEU A 73 -6.03 -4.38 1.48
N THR A 74 -6.35 -4.84 0.28
CA THR A 74 -6.54 -6.27 -0.01
C THR A 74 -5.54 -6.71 -1.06
N SER A 75 -4.81 -7.78 -0.79
CA SER A 75 -3.84 -8.38 -1.71
C SER A 75 -3.78 -9.89 -1.50
N THR A 76 -3.08 -10.60 -2.37
CA THR A 76 -2.70 -11.99 -2.11
C THR A 76 -1.38 -12.04 -1.34
N VAL A 77 -1.14 -13.15 -0.62
CA VAL A 77 0.15 -13.42 0.03
C VAL A 77 1.29 -13.36 -0.99
N ASP A 78 1.08 -13.88 -2.21
CA ASP A 78 2.10 -13.88 -3.27
C ASP A 78 2.44 -12.46 -3.74
N SER A 79 1.42 -11.61 -4.01
CA SER A 79 1.64 -10.22 -4.40
C SER A 79 2.31 -9.41 -3.28
N TRP A 80 1.87 -9.60 -2.04
CA TRP A 80 2.49 -9.01 -0.86
C TRP A 80 3.96 -9.44 -0.72
N ARG A 81 4.25 -10.75 -0.85
CA ARG A 81 5.62 -11.29 -0.77
C ARG A 81 6.52 -10.70 -1.85
N ALA A 82 6.03 -10.63 -3.09
CA ALA A 82 6.78 -10.01 -4.19
C ALA A 82 7.15 -8.55 -3.89
N LEU A 83 6.25 -7.79 -3.26
CA LEU A 83 6.46 -6.39 -2.90
C LEU A 83 7.42 -6.22 -1.71
N VAL A 84 7.27 -7.05 -0.65
CA VAL A 84 7.96 -6.82 0.63
C VAL A 84 9.35 -7.42 0.67
N VAL A 85 9.56 -8.62 0.13
CA VAL A 85 10.84 -9.34 0.19
C VAL A 85 11.27 -9.98 -1.12
N GLY A 86 10.43 -9.97 -2.14
CA GLY A 86 10.66 -10.68 -3.39
C GLY A 86 10.93 -9.77 -4.58
N ARG A 87 10.51 -10.25 -5.73
CA ARG A 87 10.89 -9.77 -7.05
C ARG A 87 10.63 -8.28 -7.30
N ILE A 88 9.51 -7.73 -6.83
CA ILE A 88 9.25 -6.28 -7.00
C ILE A 88 10.30 -5.48 -6.24
N ARG A 89 10.54 -5.84 -4.98
CA ARG A 89 11.54 -5.17 -4.15
C ARG A 89 12.95 -5.29 -4.74
N GLU A 90 13.32 -6.46 -5.22
CA GLU A 90 14.63 -6.70 -5.86
C GLU A 90 14.82 -5.80 -7.08
N ARG A 91 13.85 -5.78 -8.00
CA ARG A 91 13.89 -4.93 -9.20
C ARG A 91 13.94 -3.44 -8.87
N MET A 92 13.17 -3.00 -7.86
CA MET A 92 13.22 -1.62 -7.41
C MET A 92 14.56 -1.28 -6.73
N ALA A 93 15.14 -2.19 -5.94
CA ALA A 93 16.44 -1.99 -5.32
C ALA A 93 17.57 -1.89 -6.35
N GLU A 94 17.53 -2.69 -7.42
CA GLU A 94 18.45 -2.58 -8.56
C GLU A 94 18.30 -1.22 -9.27
N ALA A 95 17.10 -0.67 -9.32
CA ALA A 95 16.81 0.58 -9.99
C ALA A 95 17.27 1.82 -9.23
N VAL A 96 16.97 1.90 -7.93
CA VAL A 96 17.12 3.11 -7.12
C VAL A 96 18.03 2.91 -5.89
N GLY A 97 18.67 1.75 -5.78
CA GLY A 97 19.46 1.37 -4.61
C GLY A 97 18.58 0.75 -3.53
N LYS A 98 18.93 0.96 -2.28
CA LYS A 98 18.24 0.33 -1.15
C LYS A 98 16.77 0.77 -1.06
N VAL A 99 15.86 -0.18 -1.21
CA VAL A 99 14.43 0.00 -0.93
C VAL A 99 14.13 -0.59 0.44
N ALA A 100 13.74 0.24 1.38
CA ALA A 100 13.33 -0.18 2.71
C ALA A 100 11.86 0.16 2.93
N PHE A 101 11.10 -0.77 3.48
CA PHE A 101 9.79 -0.47 4.02
C PHE A 101 9.98 0.35 5.31
N ASP A 102 9.50 1.58 5.33
CA ASP A 102 9.54 2.44 6.52
C ASP A 102 8.12 2.64 7.08
N PRO A 103 7.72 1.93 8.15
CA PRO A 103 6.41 2.08 8.76
C PRO A 103 6.18 3.48 9.34
N ARG A 104 7.26 4.23 9.64
CA ARG A 104 7.16 5.63 10.06
C ARG A 104 6.63 6.54 8.95
N ALA A 105 6.85 6.15 7.67
CA ALA A 105 6.26 6.87 6.55
C ALA A 105 4.73 6.79 6.57
N LEU A 106 4.16 5.62 6.92
CA LEU A 106 2.73 5.47 7.15
C LEU A 106 2.26 6.33 8.33
N ALA A 107 2.98 6.29 9.45
CA ALA A 107 2.66 7.13 10.60
C ALA A 107 2.58 8.62 10.22
N ARG A 108 3.50 9.11 9.39
CA ARG A 108 3.49 10.50 8.90
C ARG A 108 2.23 10.88 8.11
N VAL A 109 1.62 9.95 7.39
CA VAL A 109 0.34 10.19 6.72
C VAL A 109 -0.76 10.46 7.73
N PHE A 110 -0.79 9.71 8.84
CA PHE A 110 -1.78 9.90 9.91
C PHE A 110 -1.54 11.14 10.79
N HIS A 111 -0.35 11.73 10.75
CA HIS A 111 -0.06 12.99 11.47
C HIS A 111 -0.81 14.18 10.89
N ASP A 112 -1.16 14.15 9.62
CA ASP A 112 -1.89 15.22 8.93
C ASP A 112 -3.38 14.89 8.87
N GLY A 113 -4.12 15.35 9.89
CA GLY A 113 -5.56 15.14 9.98
C GLY A 113 -6.34 15.67 8.77
N ALA A 114 -5.90 16.81 8.20
CA ALA A 114 -6.56 17.38 7.02
C ALA A 114 -6.35 16.50 5.77
N ARG A 115 -5.17 15.90 5.62
CA ARG A 115 -4.89 14.92 4.55
C ARG A 115 -5.73 13.67 4.72
N VAL A 116 -5.83 13.17 5.94
CA VAL A 116 -6.67 11.99 6.25
C VAL A 116 -8.13 12.26 5.94
N GLU A 117 -8.66 13.44 6.30
CA GLU A 117 -10.03 13.84 5.96
C GLU A 117 -10.26 13.91 4.45
N LYS A 118 -9.29 14.43 3.68
CA LYS A 118 -9.37 14.45 2.22
C LYS A 118 -9.41 13.03 1.63
N ILE A 119 -8.56 12.13 2.13
CA ILE A 119 -8.56 10.73 1.69
C ILE A 119 -9.89 10.05 2.01
N ASN A 120 -10.46 10.32 3.18
CA ASN A 120 -11.73 9.73 3.61
C ASN A 120 -12.96 10.26 2.87
N ALA A 121 -12.84 11.39 2.16
CA ALA A 121 -13.89 11.89 1.28
C ALA A 121 -14.06 11.03 0.01
N PHE A 122 -13.08 10.16 -0.29
CA PHE A 122 -13.18 9.23 -1.42
C PHE A 122 -13.86 7.94 -1.00
N ALA A 123 -14.60 7.33 -1.96
CA ALA A 123 -15.21 6.03 -1.82
C ALA A 123 -14.98 5.22 -3.10
N GLY A 124 -14.81 3.91 -2.96
CA GLY A 124 -14.63 2.99 -4.07
C GLY A 124 -13.34 2.18 -3.97
N ASP A 125 -13.11 1.36 -4.98
CA ASP A 125 -12.00 0.43 -5.07
C ASP A 125 -11.00 0.90 -6.12
N LEU A 126 -9.77 1.17 -5.70
CA LEU A 126 -8.63 1.42 -6.58
C LEU A 126 -7.75 0.15 -6.62
N ARG A 127 -7.79 -0.57 -7.72
CA ARG A 127 -6.94 -1.74 -7.96
C ARG A 127 -5.68 -1.33 -8.71
N LEU A 128 -4.54 -1.56 -8.10
CA LEU A 128 -3.22 -1.34 -8.69
C LEU A 128 -2.65 -2.69 -9.14
N ILE A 129 -2.24 -2.79 -10.41
CA ILE A 129 -1.68 -4.00 -10.99
C ILE A 129 -0.31 -3.69 -11.57
N LEU A 130 0.69 -4.45 -11.12
CA LEU A 130 2.03 -4.46 -11.66
C LEU A 130 2.21 -5.72 -12.53
N GLU A 131 2.43 -5.53 -13.82
CA GLU A 131 2.62 -6.61 -14.79
C GLU A 131 4.11 -6.93 -14.95
N ASP A 132 4.54 -8.10 -14.52
CA ASP A 132 5.90 -8.60 -14.75
C ASP A 132 5.91 -9.51 -15.97
N THR A 133 6.14 -8.92 -17.13
CA THR A 133 6.17 -9.65 -18.42
C THR A 133 7.31 -10.64 -18.52
N GLU A 134 8.43 -10.43 -17.80
CA GLU A 134 9.57 -11.36 -17.77
C GLU A 134 9.24 -12.63 -16.98
N ALA A 135 8.50 -12.48 -15.86
CA ALA A 135 8.09 -13.62 -15.05
C ALA A 135 6.74 -14.21 -15.50
N GLY A 136 6.01 -13.54 -16.38
CA GLY A 136 4.65 -13.93 -16.76
C GLY A 136 3.67 -13.82 -15.57
N ALA A 137 3.86 -12.86 -14.68
CA ALA A 137 3.11 -12.71 -13.45
C ALA A 137 2.46 -11.33 -13.33
N GLU A 138 1.34 -11.27 -12.62
CA GLU A 138 0.69 -10.03 -12.22
C GLU A 138 0.65 -9.95 -10.69
N TYR A 139 1.01 -8.80 -10.15
CA TYR A 139 0.92 -8.50 -8.73
C TYR A 139 -0.10 -7.41 -8.50
N ALA A 140 -1.06 -7.65 -7.61
CA ALA A 140 -2.17 -6.73 -7.41
C ALA A 140 -2.38 -6.37 -5.94
N VAL A 141 -2.72 -5.10 -5.71
CA VAL A 141 -3.26 -4.61 -4.45
C VAL A 141 -4.50 -3.76 -4.73
N THR A 142 -5.55 -3.97 -3.95
CA THR A 142 -6.77 -3.16 -4.01
C THR A 142 -6.87 -2.30 -2.75
N VAL A 143 -7.03 -1.01 -2.95
CA VAL A 143 -7.31 -0.02 -1.90
C VAL A 143 -8.79 0.28 -1.94
N THR A 144 -9.55 -0.15 -0.92
CA THR A 144 -10.97 0.17 -0.75
C THR A 144 -11.10 1.35 0.21
N LEU A 145 -11.79 2.39 -0.21
CA LEU A 145 -12.04 3.62 0.53
C LEU A 145 -13.52 3.79 0.86
N GLY A 146 -13.82 4.60 1.89
CA GLY A 146 -15.18 4.95 2.26
C GLY A 146 -15.93 3.88 3.07
N GLY A 147 -15.23 2.89 3.61
CA GLY A 147 -15.81 1.89 4.53
C GLY A 147 -16.69 0.82 3.88
N GLY A 148 -16.72 0.76 2.55
CA GLY A 148 -17.45 -0.28 1.82
C GLY A 148 -16.77 -1.64 1.85
N GLU A 149 -17.50 -2.67 1.41
CA GLU A 149 -16.88 -3.97 1.10
C GLU A 149 -16.18 -3.92 -0.27
N PRO A 150 -14.97 -4.52 -0.39
CA PRO A 150 -14.23 -4.49 -1.64
C PRO A 150 -14.93 -5.26 -2.75
N ASN A 151 -15.06 -4.66 -3.93
CA ASN A 151 -15.50 -5.34 -5.13
C ASN A 151 -14.29 -5.70 -6.00
N LEU A 152 -13.63 -6.81 -5.66
CA LEU A 152 -12.41 -7.24 -6.35
C LEU A 152 -12.66 -7.69 -7.80
N ALA A 153 -13.90 -8.10 -8.14
CA ALA A 153 -14.27 -8.54 -9.48
C ALA A 153 -14.51 -7.36 -10.44
N ALA A 154 -15.04 -6.25 -9.91
CA ALA A 154 -15.33 -5.05 -10.68
C ALA A 154 -14.97 -3.79 -9.85
N PRO A 155 -13.67 -3.51 -9.66
CA PRO A 155 -13.24 -2.34 -8.91
C PRO A 155 -13.67 -1.05 -9.60
N THR A 156 -13.85 0.02 -8.84
CA THR A 156 -14.21 1.34 -9.34
C THR A 156 -13.19 1.83 -10.38
N THR A 157 -11.91 1.56 -10.10
CA THR A 157 -10.80 1.94 -10.97
C THR A 157 -9.72 0.88 -10.93
N THR A 158 -9.16 0.54 -12.09
CA THR A 158 -7.96 -0.28 -12.21
C THR A 158 -6.84 0.55 -12.85
N VAL A 159 -5.68 0.55 -12.23
CA VAL A 159 -4.45 1.15 -12.75
C VAL A 159 -3.45 0.03 -13.02
N ARG A 160 -2.96 -0.05 -14.26
CA ARG A 160 -1.97 -1.05 -14.68
C ARG A 160 -0.69 -0.37 -15.15
N ILE A 161 0.44 -0.93 -14.76
CA ILE A 161 1.77 -0.52 -15.21
C ILE A 161 2.65 -1.77 -15.34
N THR A 162 3.58 -1.78 -16.31
CA THR A 162 4.56 -2.86 -16.38
C THR A 162 5.68 -2.67 -15.35
N MET A 163 6.34 -3.76 -14.96
CA MET A 163 7.52 -3.70 -14.09
C MET A 163 8.62 -2.80 -14.70
N ALA A 164 8.85 -2.89 -16.01
CA ALA A 164 9.85 -2.08 -16.69
C ALA A 164 9.52 -0.58 -16.61
N ASP A 165 8.26 -0.19 -16.85
CA ASP A 165 7.85 1.21 -16.77
C ASP A 165 7.85 1.72 -15.31
N ALA A 166 7.48 0.89 -14.35
CA ALA A 166 7.58 1.24 -12.93
C ALA A 166 9.03 1.50 -12.50
N VAL A 167 9.96 0.67 -12.97
CA VAL A 167 11.41 0.86 -12.77
C VAL A 167 11.91 2.15 -13.44
N ALA A 168 11.51 2.45 -14.68
CA ALA A 168 11.87 3.68 -15.37
C ALA A 168 11.38 4.95 -14.61
N LEU A 169 10.15 4.91 -14.09
CA LEU A 169 9.63 5.98 -13.24
C LEU A 169 10.44 6.11 -11.95
N ALA A 170 10.79 5.01 -11.30
CA ALA A 170 11.57 5.03 -10.06
C ALA A 170 12.97 5.62 -10.29
N ARG A 171 13.60 5.36 -11.44
CA ARG A 171 14.88 5.93 -11.88
C ARG A 171 14.79 7.39 -12.34
N ARG A 172 13.57 7.94 -12.44
CA ARG A 172 13.29 9.27 -13.02
C ARG A 172 13.73 9.39 -14.49
N GLU A 173 13.80 8.27 -15.20
CA GLU A 173 14.02 8.22 -16.66
C GLU A 173 12.76 8.66 -17.41
N ASP A 174 11.61 8.58 -16.73
CA ASP A 174 10.32 9.06 -17.19
C ASP A 174 9.61 9.80 -16.05
N ASN A 175 8.56 10.52 -16.37
CA ASN A 175 7.68 11.13 -15.37
C ASN A 175 6.26 10.59 -15.51
N LEU A 176 5.48 10.69 -14.43
CA LEU A 176 4.15 10.11 -14.35
C LEU A 176 3.21 10.60 -15.45
N GLN A 177 3.27 11.90 -15.79
CA GLN A 177 2.44 12.51 -16.81
C GLN A 177 2.81 12.00 -18.22
N ALA A 178 4.12 11.97 -18.55
CA ALA A 178 4.60 11.45 -19.82
C ALA A 178 4.27 9.96 -19.97
N ALA A 179 4.49 9.16 -18.93
CA ALA A 179 4.16 7.75 -18.91
C ALA A 179 2.66 7.48 -19.14
N PHE A 180 1.79 8.31 -18.55
CA PHE A 180 0.36 8.24 -18.78
C PHE A 180 -0.01 8.55 -20.25
N PHE A 181 0.48 9.66 -20.81
CA PHE A 181 0.20 10.01 -22.20
C PHE A 181 0.80 9.04 -23.21
N ALA A 182 1.90 8.39 -22.87
CA ALA A 182 2.51 7.33 -23.67
C ALA A 182 1.79 5.97 -23.55
N GLY A 183 0.74 5.85 -22.74
CA GLY A 183 -0.01 4.62 -22.52
C GLY A 183 0.73 3.57 -21.68
N LYS A 184 1.85 3.94 -21.03
CA LYS A 184 2.59 3.08 -20.10
C LYS A 184 1.84 2.85 -18.79
N ILE A 185 1.03 3.84 -18.38
CA ILE A 185 0.08 3.72 -17.28
C ILE A 185 -1.31 3.68 -17.90
N ARG A 186 -2.01 2.57 -17.67
CA ARG A 186 -3.36 2.36 -18.17
C ARG A 186 -4.33 2.48 -17.01
N ILE A 187 -5.36 3.32 -17.17
CA ILE A 187 -6.41 3.53 -16.18
C ILE A 187 -7.73 3.11 -16.81
N GLU A 188 -8.43 2.19 -16.15
CA GLU A 188 -9.76 1.71 -16.54
C GLU A 188 -10.73 2.04 -15.41
N GLY A 189 -11.96 2.49 -15.77
CA GLY A 189 -12.99 2.90 -14.82
C GLY A 189 -12.95 4.39 -14.48
N ASP A 190 -13.22 4.76 -13.22
CA ASP A 190 -13.30 6.16 -12.81
C ASP A 190 -11.91 6.78 -12.65
N PHE A 191 -11.55 7.67 -13.57
CA PHE A 191 -10.30 8.41 -13.56
C PHE A 191 -10.17 9.39 -12.39
N ASN A 192 -11.29 9.90 -11.85
CA ASN A 192 -11.25 10.89 -10.78
C ASN A 192 -10.73 10.31 -9.46
N LEU A 193 -10.98 9.02 -9.21
CA LEU A 193 -10.57 8.38 -7.96
C LEU A 193 -9.03 8.40 -7.78
N PRO A 194 -8.19 7.87 -8.71
CA PRO A 194 -6.74 7.90 -8.55
C PRO A 194 -6.18 9.33 -8.59
N MET A 195 -6.74 10.22 -9.40
CA MET A 195 -6.28 11.61 -9.48
C MET A 195 -6.59 12.39 -8.20
N GLY A 196 -7.76 12.17 -7.60
CA GLY A 196 -8.14 12.76 -6.33
C GLY A 196 -7.26 12.30 -5.17
N ILE A 197 -7.00 10.99 -5.08
CA ILE A 197 -6.09 10.41 -4.08
C ILE A 197 -4.68 11.00 -4.23
N MET A 198 -4.16 11.04 -5.46
CA MET A 198 -2.83 11.62 -5.73
C MET A 198 -2.78 13.09 -5.33
N GLY A 199 -3.80 13.90 -5.65
CA GLY A 199 -3.91 15.28 -5.22
C GLY A 199 -3.92 15.45 -3.70
N ALA A 200 -4.65 14.57 -2.97
CA ALA A 200 -4.68 14.57 -1.52
C ALA A 200 -3.33 14.19 -0.89
N MET A 201 -2.57 13.31 -1.55
CA MET A 201 -1.24 12.88 -1.07
C MET A 201 -0.16 13.94 -1.28
N MET A 202 -0.31 14.83 -2.27
CA MET A 202 0.67 15.87 -2.62
C MET A 202 0.39 17.21 -1.93
N SER A 203 -0.78 17.40 -1.33
CA SER A 203 -1.18 18.62 -0.62
C SER A 203 -0.83 18.56 0.85
#